data_8dee9ab8943945d1242bbb217ad52720
#
_entry.id   8dee9ab8943945d1242bbb217ad52720
#
_cell.length_a   1.000
_cell.length_b   1.000
_cell.length_c   1.000
_cell.angle_alpha   90.00
_cell.angle_beta   90.00
_cell.angle_gamma   90.00
#
_symmetry.space_group_name_H-M   'P 1'
#
loop_
_entity.id
_entity.type
_entity.pdbx_description
1 polymer ?
#
loop_
_entity_poly.entity_id
_entity_poly.type
_entity_poly.pdbx_seq_one_letter_code
_entity_poly.pdbx_strand_id
1 'polypeptide(L)'
;MDEPNEHEIIALAEKIGLSSGDLNKYPTELSGGMAKRVAFLRLLLCGCDLALLDEPFVGLDRDLRDILAAMLVEKIEHKGMACILVTHDRFEAARLSREIMQLSPKGMDVQNVITLPTPLSERNSAFEETVVAREFQGIHYYE
;
A
#
# COMPACT_ATOMS: atom_id res chain seq x y z
N MET A 1 13.08 6.56 -19.64
CA MET A 1 11.85 6.68 -18.83
C MET A 1 11.42 8.12 -18.98
N ASP A 2 10.24 8.37 -19.56
CA ASP A 2 9.79 9.74 -19.75
C ASP A 2 9.41 10.32 -18.38
N GLU A 3 9.89 11.53 -18.09
CA GLU A 3 9.47 12.24 -16.87
C GLU A 3 7.95 12.51 -16.93
N PRO A 4 7.21 12.30 -15.84
CA PRO A 4 5.79 12.58 -15.81
C PRO A 4 5.57 14.07 -16.08
N ASN A 5 4.64 14.39 -16.98
CA ASN A 5 4.32 15.78 -17.27
C ASN A 5 3.45 16.38 -16.14
N GLU A 6 3.40 17.71 -16.08
CA GLU A 6 2.69 18.43 -15.02
C GLU A 6 1.20 18.07 -14.95
N HIS A 7 0.55 17.84 -16.08
CA HIS A 7 -0.86 17.45 -16.14
C HIS A 7 -1.10 16.06 -15.52
N GLU A 8 -0.19 15.11 -15.76
CA GLU A 8 -0.27 13.77 -15.16
C GLU A 8 -0.08 13.83 -13.64
N ILE A 9 0.86 14.66 -13.18
CA ILE A 9 1.10 14.88 -11.74
C ILE A 9 -0.15 15.44 -11.08
N ILE A 10 -0.75 16.50 -11.64
CA ILE A 10 -1.95 17.14 -11.11
C ILE A 10 -3.12 16.16 -11.10
N ALA A 11 -3.38 15.47 -12.21
CA ALA A 11 -4.48 14.52 -12.32
C ALA A 11 -4.36 13.35 -11.30
N LEU A 12 -3.14 12.88 -11.05
CA LEU A 12 -2.88 11.84 -10.06
C LEU A 12 -3.05 12.36 -8.64
N ALA A 13 -2.58 13.58 -8.37
CA ALA A 13 -2.74 14.25 -7.08
C ALA A 13 -4.22 14.45 -6.73
N GLU A 14 -5.02 14.91 -7.66
CA GLU A 14 -6.46 15.11 -7.47
C GLU A 14 -7.20 13.80 -7.15
N LYS A 15 -6.84 12.68 -7.80
CA LYS A 15 -7.40 11.36 -7.51
C LYS A 15 -7.19 10.92 -6.05
N ILE A 16 -6.11 11.36 -5.43
CA ILE A 16 -5.79 11.05 -4.04
C ILE A 16 -6.11 12.20 -3.08
N GLY A 17 -6.93 13.17 -3.53
CA GLY A 17 -7.45 14.26 -2.71
C GLY A 17 -6.41 15.32 -2.33
N LEU A 18 -5.42 15.54 -3.21
CA LEU A 18 -4.52 16.69 -3.14
C LEU A 18 -4.91 17.70 -4.22
N SER A 19 -4.99 18.96 -3.86
CA SER A 19 -5.19 20.04 -4.84
C SER A 19 -3.87 20.44 -5.51
N SER A 20 -3.95 21.11 -6.66
CA SER A 20 -2.76 21.68 -7.31
C SER A 20 -2.02 22.68 -6.41
N GLY A 21 -2.74 23.40 -5.54
CA GLY A 21 -2.16 24.29 -4.53
C GLY A 21 -1.34 23.55 -3.46
N ASP A 22 -1.71 22.30 -3.14
CA ASP A 22 -0.99 21.49 -2.15
C ASP A 22 0.37 21.03 -2.66
N LEU A 23 0.54 20.92 -3.97
CA LEU A 23 1.82 20.53 -4.59
C LEU A 23 2.90 21.60 -4.46
N ASN A 24 2.51 22.84 -4.17
CA ASN A 24 3.43 23.97 -3.96
C ASN A 24 3.78 24.22 -2.49
N LYS A 25 3.24 23.43 -1.56
CA LYS A 25 3.48 23.56 -0.14
C LYS A 25 4.83 22.93 0.26
N TYR A 26 5.48 23.55 1.23
CA TYR A 26 6.63 22.95 1.89
C TYR A 26 6.18 21.78 2.78
N PRO A 27 7.06 20.79 3.04
CA PRO A 27 6.73 19.64 3.91
C PRO A 27 6.18 20.02 5.29
N THR A 28 6.64 21.14 5.84
CA THR A 28 6.20 21.68 7.15
C THR A 28 4.77 22.28 7.12
N GLU A 29 4.24 22.55 5.94
CA GLU A 29 2.89 23.08 5.75
C GLU A 29 1.84 21.98 5.48
N LEU A 30 2.31 20.74 5.32
CA LEU A 30 1.44 19.60 5.06
C LEU A 30 0.91 19.03 6.39
N SER A 31 -0.38 18.72 6.43
CA SER A 31 -0.92 17.85 7.48
C SER A 31 -0.34 16.44 7.36
N GLY A 32 -0.41 15.64 8.44
CA GLY A 32 0.08 14.27 8.41
C GLY A 32 -0.56 13.41 7.31
N GLY A 33 -1.87 13.58 7.07
CA GLY A 33 -2.58 12.91 5.99
C GLY A 33 -2.16 13.39 4.60
N MET A 34 -1.88 14.69 4.44
CA MET A 34 -1.37 15.25 3.18
C MET A 34 0.06 14.74 2.91
N ALA A 35 0.92 14.72 3.92
CA ALA A 35 2.28 14.22 3.79
C ALA A 35 2.31 12.76 3.32
N LYS A 36 1.43 11.90 3.87
CA LYS A 36 1.27 10.52 3.41
C LYS A 36 0.83 10.43 1.96
N ARG A 37 -0.16 11.22 1.55
CA ARG A 37 -0.63 11.27 0.16
C ARG A 37 0.46 11.74 -0.80
N VAL A 38 1.24 12.75 -0.42
CA VAL A 38 2.40 13.21 -1.21
C VAL A 38 3.46 12.11 -1.31
N ALA A 39 3.72 11.35 -0.24
CA ALA A 39 4.64 10.22 -0.29
C ALA A 39 4.16 9.14 -1.27
N PHE A 40 2.86 8.83 -1.27
CA PHE A 40 2.25 7.93 -2.25
C PHE A 40 2.34 8.48 -3.68
N LEU A 41 2.05 9.75 -3.88
CA LEU A 41 2.17 10.39 -5.20
C LEU A 41 3.59 10.24 -5.74
N ARG A 42 4.59 10.50 -4.93
CA ARG A 42 6.00 10.31 -5.31
C ARG A 42 6.30 8.85 -5.68
N LEU A 43 5.81 7.88 -4.90
CA LEU A 43 5.96 6.46 -5.20
C LEU A 43 5.32 6.10 -6.55
N LEU A 44 4.12 6.59 -6.81
CA LEU A 44 3.39 6.30 -8.05
C LEU A 44 4.05 6.94 -9.29
N LEU A 45 4.71 8.07 -9.11
CA LEU A 45 5.40 8.79 -10.19
C LEU A 45 6.84 8.32 -10.37
N CYS A 46 7.50 7.78 -9.34
CA CYS A 46 8.84 7.25 -9.50
C CYS A 46 8.79 5.95 -10.33
N GLY A 47 9.71 5.83 -11.27
CA GLY A 47 9.90 4.60 -12.02
C GLY A 47 10.77 3.59 -11.26
N CYS A 48 10.56 3.44 -9.95
CA CYS A 48 11.36 2.55 -9.13
C CYS A 48 10.98 1.08 -9.34
N ASP A 49 11.99 0.21 -9.30
CA ASP A 49 11.80 -1.24 -9.42
C ASP A 49 11.38 -1.88 -8.10
N LEU A 50 11.65 -1.22 -6.97
CA LEU A 50 11.33 -1.70 -5.62
C LEU A 50 10.75 -0.58 -4.76
N ALA A 51 9.61 -0.86 -4.14
CA ALA A 51 8.98 -0.03 -3.13
C ALA A 51 9.10 -0.67 -1.73
N LEU A 52 9.45 0.14 -0.74
CA LEU A 52 9.43 -0.24 0.68
C LEU A 52 8.37 0.60 1.37
N LEU A 53 7.34 -0.05 1.91
CA LEU A 53 6.19 0.58 2.52
C LEU A 53 6.04 0.12 3.98
N ASP A 54 6.07 1.07 4.89
CA ASP A 54 5.88 0.83 6.32
C ASP A 54 4.58 1.49 6.78
N GLU A 55 3.59 0.67 7.13
CA GLU A 55 2.24 1.08 7.56
C GLU A 55 1.61 2.16 6.65
N PRO A 56 1.58 1.94 5.32
CA PRO A 56 1.29 3.03 4.38
C PRO A 56 -0.15 3.55 4.46
N PHE A 57 -1.09 2.73 4.93
CA PHE A 57 -2.52 3.07 4.92
C PHE A 57 -3.05 3.52 6.29
N VAL A 58 -2.22 3.48 7.34
CA VAL A 58 -2.62 3.91 8.69
C VAL A 58 -3.05 5.37 8.69
N GLY A 59 -4.26 5.63 9.23
CA GLY A 59 -4.83 6.97 9.35
C GLY A 59 -5.46 7.52 8.06
N LEU A 60 -5.62 6.68 7.03
CA LEU A 60 -6.39 7.00 5.84
C LEU A 60 -7.84 6.50 5.99
N ASP A 61 -8.79 7.27 5.44
CA ASP A 61 -10.16 6.80 5.30
C ASP A 61 -10.26 5.64 4.29
N ARG A 62 -11.39 4.93 4.32
CA ARG A 62 -11.59 3.73 3.52
C ARG A 62 -11.49 3.98 2.02
N ASP A 63 -12.13 5.04 1.54
CA ASP A 63 -12.22 5.32 0.11
C ASP A 63 -10.83 5.64 -0.47
N LEU A 64 -10.07 6.46 0.25
CA LEU A 64 -8.70 6.80 -0.13
C LEU A 64 -7.77 5.57 -0.08
N ARG A 65 -7.92 4.73 0.94
CA ARG A 65 -7.19 3.46 1.05
C ARG A 65 -7.44 2.57 -0.16
N ASP A 66 -8.69 2.42 -0.56
CA ASP A 66 -9.09 1.60 -1.71
C ASP A 66 -8.52 2.13 -3.02
N ILE A 67 -8.53 3.45 -3.22
CA ILE A 67 -7.94 4.11 -4.39
C ILE A 67 -6.42 3.86 -4.44
N LEU A 68 -5.72 4.10 -3.34
CA LEU A 68 -4.25 3.93 -3.29
C LEU A 68 -3.83 2.47 -3.44
N ALA A 69 -4.59 1.54 -2.83
CA ALA A 69 -4.34 0.11 -2.99
C ALA A 69 -4.51 -0.34 -4.44
N ALA A 70 -5.55 0.12 -5.14
CA ALA A 70 -5.76 -0.19 -6.55
C ALA A 70 -4.61 0.35 -7.44
N MET A 71 -4.14 1.58 -7.18
CA MET A 71 -3.01 2.16 -7.89
C MET A 71 -1.70 1.41 -7.64
N LEU A 72 -1.50 0.93 -6.40
CA LEU A 72 -0.33 0.13 -6.04
C LEU A 72 -0.36 -1.22 -6.76
N VAL A 73 -1.51 -1.89 -6.80
CA VAL A 73 -1.71 -3.16 -7.53
C VAL A 73 -1.39 -2.98 -9.02
N GLU A 74 -1.84 -1.89 -9.63
CA GLU A 74 -1.53 -1.58 -11.03
C GLU A 74 -0.02 -1.48 -11.27
N LYS A 75 0.71 -0.79 -10.36
CA LYS A 75 2.18 -0.67 -10.45
C LYS A 75 2.87 -2.01 -10.30
N ILE A 76 2.42 -2.84 -9.38
CA ILE A 76 3.02 -4.17 -9.12
C ILE A 76 2.77 -5.10 -10.30
N GLU A 77 1.52 -5.22 -10.77
CA GLU A 77 1.17 -6.23 -11.77
C GLU A 77 1.48 -5.80 -13.21
N HIS A 78 1.29 -4.52 -13.55
CA HIS A 78 1.42 -4.06 -14.92
C HIS A 78 2.72 -3.30 -15.22
N LYS A 79 3.39 -2.78 -14.19
CA LYS A 79 4.67 -2.08 -14.35
C LYS A 79 5.86 -2.87 -13.81
N GLY A 80 5.63 -4.04 -13.22
CA GLY A 80 6.67 -4.93 -12.72
C GLY A 80 7.40 -4.44 -11.46
N MET A 81 6.81 -3.49 -10.73
CA MET A 81 7.39 -2.98 -9.48
C MET A 81 7.33 -4.06 -8.40
N ALA A 82 8.45 -4.39 -7.78
CA ALA A 82 8.45 -5.19 -6.55
C ALA A 82 8.05 -4.31 -5.36
N CYS A 83 7.37 -4.92 -4.36
CA CYS A 83 6.94 -4.20 -3.17
C CYS A 83 7.18 -5.05 -1.93
N ILE A 84 7.78 -4.44 -0.89
CA ILE A 84 7.82 -4.98 0.46
C ILE A 84 6.92 -4.09 1.32
N LEU A 85 5.88 -4.71 1.87
CA LEU A 85 4.88 -4.05 2.70
C LEU A 85 5.02 -4.56 4.15
N VAL A 86 5.22 -3.64 5.09
CA VAL A 86 5.10 -3.90 6.52
C VAL A 86 3.75 -3.36 6.97
N THR A 87 2.93 -4.22 7.55
CA THR A 87 1.61 -3.85 8.09
C THR A 87 1.19 -4.79 9.20
N HIS A 88 0.40 -4.30 10.14
CA HIS A 88 -0.32 -5.11 11.13
C HIS A 88 -1.76 -5.41 10.70
N ASP A 89 -2.22 -4.84 9.59
CA ASP A 89 -3.55 -5.09 9.03
C ASP A 89 -3.54 -6.35 8.15
N ARG A 90 -4.25 -7.38 8.62
CA ARG A 90 -4.34 -8.69 7.95
C ARG A 90 -5.04 -8.61 6.59
N PHE A 91 -5.99 -7.70 6.46
CA PHE A 91 -6.72 -7.48 5.20
C PHE A 91 -5.83 -6.81 4.15
N GLU A 92 -5.01 -5.83 4.57
CA GLU A 92 -3.99 -5.24 3.69
C GLU A 92 -2.98 -6.28 3.22
N ALA A 93 -2.48 -7.11 4.14
CA ALA A 93 -1.57 -8.20 3.80
C ALA A 93 -2.21 -9.19 2.81
N ALA A 94 -3.45 -9.63 3.06
CA ALA A 94 -4.17 -10.53 2.16
C ALA A 94 -4.45 -9.91 0.78
N ARG A 95 -4.73 -8.61 0.74
CA ARG A 95 -5.05 -7.89 -0.49
C ARG A 95 -3.83 -7.63 -1.38
N LEU A 96 -2.69 -7.25 -0.78
CA LEU A 96 -1.57 -6.62 -1.49
C LEU A 96 -0.31 -7.49 -1.60
N SER A 97 -0.27 -8.65 -0.94
CA SER A 97 0.95 -9.46 -0.88
C SER A 97 0.77 -10.82 -1.56
N ARG A 98 1.75 -11.24 -2.35
CA ARG A 98 1.82 -12.61 -2.89
C ARG A 98 2.38 -13.59 -1.86
N GLU A 99 3.26 -13.10 -1.02
CA GLU A 99 3.83 -13.84 0.10
C GLU A 99 3.73 -13.01 1.36
N ILE A 100 3.29 -13.62 2.47
CA ILE A 100 3.16 -12.97 3.77
C ILE A 100 4.08 -13.68 4.74
N MET A 101 5.06 -12.96 5.27
CA MET A 101 5.93 -13.44 6.33
C MET A 101 5.37 -12.99 7.68
N GLN A 102 4.98 -13.96 8.50
CA GLN A 102 4.55 -13.70 9.87
C GLN A 102 5.76 -13.69 10.80
N LEU A 103 6.00 -12.58 11.46
CA LEU A 103 7.13 -12.39 12.36
C LEU A 103 6.74 -12.61 13.81
N SER A 104 7.70 -13.09 14.63
CA SER A 104 7.49 -13.23 16.06
C SER A 104 7.44 -11.87 16.78
N PRO A 105 6.69 -11.73 17.90
CA PRO A 105 6.64 -10.48 18.66
C PRO A 105 7.96 -10.10 19.33
N LYS A 106 8.85 -11.04 19.58
CA LYS A 106 10.08 -10.85 20.37
C LYS A 106 11.37 -10.78 19.56
N GLY A 107 11.29 -10.91 18.28
CA GLY A 107 12.46 -10.87 17.41
C GLY A 107 11.98 -10.99 15.98
N MET A 108 12.82 -10.72 15.03
CA MET A 108 12.45 -10.80 13.60
C MET A 108 12.51 -12.23 13.07
N ASP A 109 12.16 -13.23 13.91
CA ASP A 109 12.11 -14.61 13.48
C ASP A 109 10.84 -14.84 12.65
N VAL A 110 11.02 -15.37 11.45
CA VAL A 110 9.90 -15.76 10.60
C VAL A 110 9.24 -17.02 11.19
N GLN A 111 8.00 -16.88 11.64
CA GLN A 111 7.21 -17.98 12.19
C GLN A 111 6.50 -18.78 11.12
N ASN A 112 6.03 -18.10 10.07
CA ASN A 112 5.28 -18.73 9.00
C ASN A 112 5.42 -17.91 7.71
N VAL A 113 5.29 -18.59 6.57
CA VAL A 113 5.21 -17.96 5.24
C VAL A 113 3.95 -18.46 4.55
N ILE A 114 3.08 -17.53 4.19
CA ILE A 114 1.83 -17.82 3.49
C ILE A 114 1.99 -17.37 2.04
N THR A 115 1.77 -18.28 1.10
CA THR A 115 1.79 -17.96 -0.33
C THR A 115 0.38 -17.87 -0.86
N LEU A 116 0.05 -16.76 -1.52
CA LEU A 116 -1.25 -16.46 -2.09
C LEU A 116 -1.12 -16.38 -3.62
N PRO A 117 -1.44 -17.46 -4.36
CA PRO A 117 -1.20 -17.52 -5.80
C PRO A 117 -2.17 -16.69 -6.65
N THR A 118 -3.32 -16.30 -6.08
CA THR A 118 -4.32 -15.49 -6.78
C THR A 118 -3.74 -14.12 -7.15
N PRO A 119 -3.85 -13.67 -8.41
CA PRO A 119 -3.41 -12.33 -8.82
C PRO A 119 -4.03 -11.24 -7.94
N LEU A 120 -3.28 -10.17 -7.69
CA LEU A 120 -3.74 -9.08 -6.82
C LEU A 120 -4.99 -8.38 -7.38
N SER A 121 -5.05 -8.22 -8.69
CA SER A 121 -6.17 -7.61 -9.42
C SER A 121 -7.47 -8.42 -9.37
N GLU A 122 -7.41 -9.72 -9.07
CA GLU A 122 -8.57 -10.60 -8.95
C GLU A 122 -9.11 -10.71 -7.52
N ARG A 123 -8.42 -10.11 -6.53
CA ARG A 123 -8.79 -10.19 -5.12
C ARG A 123 -9.89 -9.20 -4.78
N ASN A 124 -10.85 -9.68 -4.02
CA ASN A 124 -11.97 -8.91 -3.49
C ASN A 124 -12.15 -9.14 -1.98
N SER A 125 -13.09 -8.46 -1.37
CA SER A 125 -13.34 -8.57 0.08
C SER A 125 -13.63 -10.01 0.53
N ALA A 126 -14.33 -10.81 -0.28
CA ALA A 126 -14.62 -12.21 0.06
C ALA A 126 -13.33 -13.07 0.07
N PHE A 127 -12.40 -12.81 -0.85
CA PHE A 127 -11.08 -13.42 -0.84
C PHE A 127 -10.30 -13.03 0.41
N GLU A 128 -10.26 -11.72 0.73
CA GLU A 128 -9.55 -11.20 1.90
C GLU A 128 -10.09 -11.82 3.19
N GLU A 129 -11.42 -11.85 3.39
CA GLU A 129 -12.08 -12.48 4.54
C GLU A 129 -11.72 -13.97 4.66
N THR A 130 -11.70 -14.69 3.55
CA THR A 130 -11.36 -16.12 3.51
C THR A 130 -9.90 -16.34 3.94
N VAL A 131 -8.97 -15.55 3.41
CA VAL A 131 -7.55 -15.63 3.76
C VAL A 131 -7.34 -15.29 5.23
N VAL A 132 -7.94 -14.20 5.71
CA VAL A 132 -7.81 -13.78 7.12
C VAL A 132 -8.37 -14.86 8.05
N ALA A 133 -9.54 -15.42 7.75
CA ALA A 133 -10.14 -16.47 8.56
C ALA A 133 -9.32 -17.77 8.59
N ARG A 134 -8.66 -18.13 7.49
CA ARG A 134 -7.91 -19.38 7.37
C ARG A 134 -6.49 -19.29 7.91
N GLU A 135 -5.76 -18.23 7.55
CA GLU A 135 -4.32 -18.15 7.74
C GLU A 135 -3.90 -17.39 9.02
N PHE A 136 -4.81 -16.58 9.58
CA PHE A 136 -4.51 -15.78 10.76
C PHE A 136 -5.25 -16.25 12.02
N GLN A 137 -5.82 -17.47 12.03
CA GLN A 137 -6.43 -18.06 13.21
C GLN A 137 -5.38 -18.36 14.29
N GLY A 138 -5.67 -17.91 15.53
CA GLY A 138 -4.82 -18.19 16.69
C GLY A 138 -3.63 -17.25 16.90
N ILE A 139 -3.46 -16.25 16.05
CA ILE A 139 -2.45 -15.22 16.28
C ILE A 139 -3.08 -14.12 17.14
N HIS A 140 -2.89 -14.22 18.46
CA HIS A 140 -3.20 -13.11 19.37
C HIS A 140 -2.03 -12.12 19.30
N TYR A 141 -2.24 -10.99 18.64
CA TYR A 141 -1.38 -9.84 18.85
C TYR A 141 -1.71 -9.30 20.22
N TYR A 142 -0.75 -9.33 21.14
CA TYR A 142 -0.88 -8.61 22.40
C TYR A 142 -0.92 -7.12 22.07
N GLU A 143 -2.02 -6.48 22.45
CA GLU A 143 -2.14 -5.03 22.50
C GLU A 143 -1.10 -4.42 23.45
#